data_ed110af4a8a234b3ada32e786f9b5e63
#
_entry.id   ed110af4a8a234b3ada32e786f9b5e63
#
_cell.length_a   1.000
_cell.length_b   1.000
_cell.length_c   1.000
_cell.angle_alpha   90.00
_cell.angle_beta   90.00
_cell.angle_gamma   90.00
#
_symmetry.space_group_name_H-M   'P 1'
#
loop_
_entity.id
_entity.type
_entity.pdbx_description
1 polymer ?
#
loop_
_entity_poly.entity_id
_entity_poly.type
_entity_poly.pdbx_seq_one_letter_code
_entity_poly.pdbx_strand_id
1 'polypeptide(L)'
;MATLTAPDAVAMDSQKLEQVKILFQKQISDGDHPGAGLAVYRYGNLVLDIHGGNMRDGQPVTDETMFVLMSSTKPLTASCLYMLKERGKISYEDLVSKHWPEFGQNGKETVTIGHILTHRGGFPQTPESFQPSDWPDWSKVVTAMEQAPTIYTPGETLAYHPINYGWVIGEIVRRVDGRSFTRFIAEELARPLNMFTTHVGPVSYTHLTLPTKRIV
;
A
#
# COMPACT_ATOMS: atom_id res chain seq x y z
N MET A 1 -2.49 -2.83 -24.25
CA MET A 1 -1.48 -1.78 -24.03
C MET A 1 -2.17 -0.42 -24.09
N ALA A 2 -1.87 0.48 -23.14
CA ALA A 2 -2.33 1.87 -23.22
C ALA A 2 -1.61 2.58 -24.39
N THR A 3 -2.32 3.44 -25.12
CA THR A 3 -1.73 4.18 -26.23
C THR A 3 -0.86 5.32 -25.69
N LEU A 4 0.40 5.39 -26.11
CA LEU A 4 1.29 6.48 -25.76
C LEU A 4 0.88 7.78 -26.47
N THR A 5 0.82 8.86 -25.71
CA THR A 5 0.62 10.22 -26.23
C THR A 5 1.98 10.86 -26.50
N ALA A 6 2.13 11.55 -27.62
CA ALA A 6 3.36 12.29 -27.91
C ALA A 6 3.59 13.35 -26.82
N PRO A 7 4.82 13.45 -26.25
CA PRO A 7 5.11 14.38 -25.14
C PRO A 7 4.73 15.82 -25.47
N ASP A 8 5.04 16.30 -26.65
CA ASP A 8 4.78 17.67 -27.09
C ASP A 8 3.27 18.01 -27.13
N ALA A 9 2.42 16.99 -27.40
CA ALA A 9 0.96 17.16 -27.39
C ALA A 9 0.38 17.49 -26.01
N VAL A 10 1.14 17.22 -24.96
CA VAL A 10 0.78 17.49 -23.57
C VAL A 10 1.74 18.47 -22.88
N ALA A 11 2.41 19.32 -23.67
CA ALA A 11 3.37 20.32 -23.20
C ALA A 11 4.48 19.71 -22.30
N MET A 12 5.01 18.56 -22.69
CA MET A 12 6.15 17.91 -22.05
C MET A 12 7.35 17.97 -23.01
N ASP A 13 8.51 18.35 -22.47
CA ASP A 13 9.77 18.42 -23.20
C ASP A 13 10.25 17.01 -23.59
N SER A 14 10.21 16.71 -24.86
CA SER A 14 10.60 15.41 -25.42
C SER A 14 12.07 15.09 -25.18
N GLN A 15 12.96 16.10 -25.16
CA GLN A 15 14.40 15.87 -24.94
C GLN A 15 14.69 15.52 -23.48
N LYS A 16 14.00 16.18 -22.54
CA LYS A 16 14.12 15.83 -21.10
C LYS A 16 13.52 14.44 -20.82
N LEU A 17 12.43 14.08 -21.47
CA LEU A 17 11.87 12.75 -21.32
C LEU A 17 12.82 11.66 -21.87
N GLU A 18 13.54 11.95 -22.96
CA GLU A 18 14.54 11.04 -23.49
C GLU A 18 15.73 10.87 -22.52
N GLN A 19 16.14 11.96 -21.83
CA GLN A 19 17.16 11.85 -20.77
C GLN A 19 16.73 10.93 -19.62
N VAL A 20 15.43 10.93 -19.27
CA VAL A 20 14.87 10.00 -18.27
C VAL A 20 14.97 8.55 -18.74
N LYS A 21 14.67 8.27 -20.01
CA LYS A 21 14.85 6.91 -20.57
C LYS A 21 16.30 6.45 -20.54
N ILE A 22 17.23 7.33 -20.96
CA ILE A 22 18.67 7.04 -20.94
C ILE A 22 19.13 6.73 -19.52
N LEU A 23 18.69 7.52 -18.53
CA LEU A 23 19.02 7.29 -17.12
C LEU A 23 18.47 5.95 -16.63
N PHE A 24 17.21 5.64 -16.95
CA PHE A 24 16.58 4.37 -16.60
C PHE A 24 17.39 3.17 -17.15
N GLN A 25 17.74 3.23 -18.44
CA GLN A 25 18.53 2.17 -19.08
C GLN A 25 19.91 2.04 -18.48
N LYS A 26 20.56 3.18 -18.17
CA LYS A 26 21.86 3.21 -17.50
C LYS A 26 21.81 2.54 -16.13
N GLN A 27 20.82 2.85 -15.29
CA GLN A 27 20.69 2.23 -13.97
C GLN A 27 20.50 0.70 -14.04
N ILE A 28 19.77 0.22 -15.05
CA ILE A 28 19.66 -1.24 -15.29
C ILE A 28 21.00 -1.83 -15.73
N SER A 29 21.69 -1.18 -16.68
CA SER A 29 22.99 -1.69 -17.19
C SER A 29 24.10 -1.65 -16.14
N ASP A 30 24.09 -0.68 -15.25
CA ASP A 30 25.04 -0.55 -14.15
C ASP A 30 24.76 -1.52 -13.00
N GLY A 31 23.59 -2.18 -13.01
CA GLY A 31 23.18 -3.12 -11.97
C GLY A 31 22.60 -2.45 -10.70
N ASP A 32 22.26 -1.16 -10.77
CA ASP A 32 21.59 -0.44 -9.67
C ASP A 32 20.24 -1.07 -9.33
N HIS A 33 19.56 -1.61 -10.36
CA HIS A 33 18.29 -2.33 -10.23
C HIS A 33 18.37 -3.66 -10.99
N PRO A 34 17.99 -4.80 -10.38
CA PRO A 34 17.89 -6.06 -11.10
C PRO A 34 16.83 -6.01 -12.20
N GLY A 35 15.70 -5.33 -11.93
CA GLY A 35 14.61 -5.12 -12.87
C GLY A 35 13.71 -3.99 -12.38
N ALA A 36 13.16 -3.22 -13.31
CA ALA A 36 12.30 -2.06 -13.00
C ALA A 36 11.27 -1.81 -14.11
N GLY A 37 10.22 -1.06 -13.74
CA GLY A 37 9.26 -0.47 -14.65
C GLY A 37 9.09 1.02 -14.35
N LEU A 38 8.88 1.84 -15.37
CA LEU A 38 8.66 3.28 -15.26
C LEU A 38 7.52 3.70 -16.18
N ALA A 39 6.48 4.31 -15.60
CA ALA A 39 5.40 4.95 -16.34
C ALA A 39 5.34 6.45 -15.99
N VAL A 40 5.18 7.29 -16.99
CA VAL A 40 5.03 8.74 -16.82
C VAL A 40 3.73 9.20 -17.45
N TYR A 41 2.94 9.91 -16.65
CA TYR A 41 1.69 10.53 -17.08
C TYR A 41 1.77 12.05 -17.02
N ARG A 42 1.14 12.71 -17.99
CA ARG A 42 0.95 14.16 -18.01
C ARG A 42 -0.49 14.49 -18.37
N TYR A 43 -1.19 15.23 -17.50
CA TYR A 43 -2.61 15.57 -17.68
C TYR A 43 -3.50 14.34 -17.98
N GLY A 44 -3.24 13.22 -17.28
CA GLY A 44 -3.96 11.96 -17.48
C GLY A 44 -3.55 11.15 -18.73
N ASN A 45 -2.61 11.64 -19.53
CA ASN A 45 -2.12 10.94 -20.73
C ASN A 45 -0.79 10.24 -20.42
N LEU A 46 -0.70 8.97 -20.80
CA LEU A 46 0.53 8.17 -20.71
C LEU A 46 1.51 8.64 -21.79
N VAL A 47 2.68 9.11 -21.40
CA VAL A 47 3.72 9.64 -22.32
C VAL A 47 4.97 8.76 -22.33
N LEU A 48 5.18 7.93 -21.34
CA LEU A 48 6.26 6.96 -21.27
C LEU A 48 5.77 5.73 -20.52
N ASP A 49 6.09 4.55 -21.04
CA ASP A 49 5.90 3.26 -20.39
C ASP A 49 7.04 2.34 -20.83
N ILE A 50 7.97 2.08 -19.92
CA ILE A 50 9.17 1.28 -20.18
C ILE A 50 9.46 0.35 -19.03
N HIS A 51 10.06 -0.78 -19.34
CA HIS A 51 10.55 -1.75 -18.38
C HIS A 51 11.89 -2.29 -18.83
N GLY A 52 12.64 -2.91 -17.91
CA GLY A 52 13.96 -3.47 -18.22
C GLY A 52 14.54 -4.27 -17.07
N GLY A 53 15.63 -4.96 -17.36
CA GLY A 53 16.29 -5.86 -16.43
C GLY A 53 15.60 -7.23 -16.33
N ASN A 54 15.92 -7.95 -15.25
CA ASN A 54 15.46 -9.31 -15.04
C ASN A 54 14.77 -9.47 -13.69
N MET A 55 13.81 -10.39 -13.62
CA MET A 55 13.27 -10.91 -12.37
C MET A 55 14.31 -11.81 -11.66
N ARG A 56 13.99 -12.25 -10.43
CA ARG A 56 14.91 -13.03 -9.59
C ARG A 56 15.45 -14.30 -10.27
N ASP A 57 14.65 -14.97 -11.08
CA ASP A 57 14.98 -16.22 -11.78
C ASP A 57 15.68 -15.99 -13.12
N GLY A 58 16.08 -14.73 -13.41
CA GLY A 58 16.75 -14.36 -14.65
C GLY A 58 15.81 -14.15 -15.83
N GLN A 59 14.50 -14.31 -15.65
CA GLN A 59 13.53 -13.98 -16.70
C GLN A 59 13.42 -12.46 -16.89
N PRO A 60 13.25 -11.97 -18.14
CA PRO A 60 13.15 -10.53 -18.37
C PRO A 60 11.91 -9.95 -17.71
N VAL A 61 12.03 -8.73 -17.23
CA VAL A 61 10.88 -7.91 -16.81
C VAL A 61 10.06 -7.55 -18.06
N THR A 62 8.75 -7.70 -17.95
CA THR A 62 7.78 -7.39 -19.00
C THR A 62 6.73 -6.42 -18.48
N ASP A 63 5.82 -5.96 -19.35
CA ASP A 63 4.65 -5.16 -18.98
C ASP A 63 3.65 -5.91 -18.08
N GLU A 64 3.74 -7.23 -18.00
CA GLU A 64 2.92 -8.06 -17.11
C GLU A 64 3.60 -8.36 -15.77
N THR A 65 4.85 -7.94 -15.58
CA THR A 65 5.59 -8.20 -14.34
C THR A 65 4.99 -7.44 -13.17
N MET A 66 4.62 -8.17 -12.13
CA MET A 66 4.12 -7.57 -10.88
C MET A 66 5.26 -7.26 -9.92
N PHE A 67 5.22 -6.07 -9.35
CA PHE A 67 6.17 -5.60 -8.34
C PHE A 67 5.51 -5.51 -6.96
N VAL A 68 6.28 -5.83 -5.92
CA VAL A 68 5.84 -5.60 -4.55
C VAL A 68 5.93 -4.11 -4.24
N LEU A 69 4.78 -3.49 -3.98
CA LEU A 69 4.69 -2.04 -3.79
C LEU A 69 5.20 -1.56 -2.42
N MET A 70 5.38 -2.48 -1.47
CA MET A 70 5.79 -2.14 -0.10
C MET A 70 4.93 -0.99 0.47
N SER A 71 5.54 0.05 1.02
CA SER A 71 4.82 1.19 1.61
C SER A 71 4.07 2.08 0.60
N SER A 72 4.33 1.93 -0.70
CA SER A 72 3.49 2.56 -1.73
C SER A 72 2.05 2.01 -1.74
N THR A 73 1.77 0.92 -1.02
CA THR A 73 0.43 0.41 -0.73
C THR A 73 -0.37 1.32 0.23
N LYS A 74 0.31 2.11 1.08
CA LYS A 74 -0.38 2.95 2.09
C LYS A 74 -1.36 3.98 1.51
N PRO A 75 -1.05 4.70 0.43
CA PRO A 75 -2.03 5.57 -0.22
C PRO A 75 -3.30 4.83 -0.68
N LEU A 76 -3.16 3.62 -1.24
CA LEU A 76 -4.31 2.79 -1.62
C LEU A 76 -5.14 2.39 -0.39
N THR A 77 -4.46 2.03 0.70
CA THR A 77 -5.09 1.71 1.97
C THR A 77 -5.82 2.92 2.56
N ALA A 78 -5.19 4.10 2.58
CA ALA A 78 -5.79 5.34 3.06
C ALA A 78 -7.01 5.76 2.22
N SER A 79 -6.97 5.54 0.90
CA SER A 79 -8.09 5.84 0.01
C SER A 79 -9.38 5.12 0.41
N CYS A 80 -9.28 3.93 1.01
CA CYS A 80 -10.45 3.22 1.52
C CYS A 80 -11.14 3.98 2.65
N LEU A 81 -10.38 4.57 3.59
CA LEU A 81 -10.94 5.41 4.64
C LEU A 81 -11.48 6.74 4.07
N TYR A 82 -10.83 7.32 3.05
CA TYR A 82 -11.32 8.53 2.40
C TYR A 82 -12.70 8.29 1.77
N MET A 83 -12.88 7.16 1.08
CA MET A 83 -14.18 6.76 0.52
C MET A 83 -15.23 6.54 1.60
N LEU A 84 -14.88 5.89 2.71
CA LEU A 84 -15.83 5.69 3.83
C LEU A 84 -16.22 7.03 4.49
N LYS A 85 -15.26 7.97 4.63
CA LYS A 85 -15.55 9.33 5.12
C LYS A 85 -16.48 10.09 4.18
N GLU A 86 -16.21 10.07 2.88
CA GLU A 86 -17.01 10.73 1.86
C GLU A 86 -18.46 10.19 1.85
N ARG A 87 -18.62 8.90 2.14
CA ARG A 87 -19.92 8.23 2.30
C ARG A 87 -20.58 8.50 3.66
N GLY A 88 -19.99 9.33 4.53
CA GLY A 88 -20.50 9.66 5.86
C GLY A 88 -20.47 8.48 6.86
N LYS A 89 -19.67 7.45 6.60
CA LYS A 89 -19.59 6.26 7.46
C LYS A 89 -18.64 6.43 8.64
N ILE A 90 -17.63 7.30 8.50
CA ILE A 90 -16.61 7.61 9.51
C ILE A 90 -16.30 9.11 9.50
N SER A 91 -15.71 9.59 10.61
CA SER A 91 -14.96 10.86 10.66
C SER A 91 -13.51 10.59 11.05
N TYR A 92 -12.58 11.49 10.67
CA TYR A 92 -11.18 11.35 11.10
C TYR A 92 -11.01 11.59 12.60
N GLU A 93 -11.93 12.33 13.22
CA GLU A 93 -12.02 12.58 14.65
C GLU A 93 -12.64 11.41 15.43
N ASP A 94 -13.27 10.46 14.73
CA ASP A 94 -13.80 9.26 15.40
C ASP A 94 -12.66 8.52 16.09
N LEU A 95 -12.91 8.12 17.33
CA LEU A 95 -12.05 7.16 18.00
C LEU A 95 -12.07 5.83 17.23
N VAL A 96 -10.94 5.18 17.10
CA VAL A 96 -10.89 3.84 16.49
C VAL A 96 -11.79 2.88 17.26
N SER A 97 -11.84 3.01 18.60
CA SER A 97 -12.70 2.21 19.48
C SER A 97 -14.21 2.39 19.24
N LYS A 98 -14.65 3.47 18.59
CA LYS A 98 -16.04 3.63 18.16
C LYS A 98 -16.46 2.53 17.16
N HIS A 99 -15.56 2.15 16.28
CA HIS A 99 -15.78 1.15 15.24
C HIS A 99 -15.18 -0.22 15.59
N TRP A 100 -14.22 -0.21 16.49
CA TRP A 100 -13.48 -1.39 16.98
C TRP A 100 -13.28 -1.28 18.50
N PRO A 101 -14.31 -1.63 19.32
CA PRO A 101 -14.28 -1.43 20.78
C PRO A 101 -13.07 -2.07 21.46
N GLU A 102 -12.68 -3.28 21.04
CA GLU A 102 -11.59 -4.04 21.65
C GLU A 102 -10.21 -3.41 21.41
N PHE A 103 -10.09 -2.51 20.42
CA PHE A 103 -8.86 -1.75 20.18
C PHE A 103 -8.56 -0.73 21.28
N GLY A 104 -9.59 -0.19 21.93
CA GLY A 104 -9.51 0.88 22.92
C GLY A 104 -8.98 0.43 24.28
N GLN A 105 -7.78 -0.12 24.32
CA GLN A 105 -7.08 -0.59 25.51
C GLN A 105 -5.58 -0.36 25.40
N ASN A 106 -4.85 -0.54 26.50
CA ASN A 106 -3.38 -0.45 26.55
C ASN A 106 -2.83 0.91 26.07
N GLY A 107 -3.52 2.02 26.44
CA GLY A 107 -3.14 3.38 26.09
C GLY A 107 -3.70 3.86 24.73
N LYS A 108 -4.54 3.06 24.04
CA LYS A 108 -5.13 3.40 22.75
C LYS A 108 -6.54 3.98 22.83
N GLU A 109 -7.05 4.26 24.03
CA GLU A 109 -8.42 4.73 24.29
C GLU A 109 -8.75 6.04 23.54
N THR A 110 -7.73 6.88 23.32
CA THR A 110 -7.87 8.19 22.66
C THR A 110 -7.40 8.20 21.20
N VAL A 111 -7.03 7.04 20.65
CA VAL A 111 -6.55 6.97 19.27
C VAL A 111 -7.69 7.23 18.30
N THR A 112 -7.55 8.26 17.47
CA THR A 112 -8.49 8.58 16.40
C THR A 112 -8.07 7.96 15.06
N ILE A 113 -9.00 7.88 14.11
CA ILE A 113 -8.71 7.50 12.72
C ILE A 113 -7.66 8.46 12.11
N GLY A 114 -7.74 9.76 12.42
CA GLY A 114 -6.75 10.76 12.01
C GLY A 114 -5.35 10.49 12.57
N HIS A 115 -5.24 10.01 13.81
CA HIS A 115 -3.95 9.62 14.40
C HIS A 115 -3.32 8.45 13.62
N ILE A 116 -4.12 7.47 13.20
CA ILE A 116 -3.63 6.35 12.38
C ILE A 116 -3.13 6.87 11.03
N LEU A 117 -3.95 7.64 10.31
CA LEU A 117 -3.62 8.18 8.98
C LEU A 117 -2.35 9.04 8.98
N THR A 118 -2.04 9.71 10.09
CA THR A 118 -0.89 10.61 10.23
C THR A 118 0.29 10.01 10.98
N HIS A 119 0.29 8.69 11.23
CA HIS A 119 1.35 7.99 11.97
C HIS A 119 1.57 8.51 13.40
N ARG A 120 0.49 8.90 14.07
CA ARG A 120 0.50 9.45 15.43
C ARG A 120 -0.26 8.56 16.43
N GLY A 121 -0.46 7.29 16.09
CA GLY A 121 -1.25 6.35 16.89
C GLY A 121 -0.61 5.90 18.19
N GLY A 122 0.71 6.07 18.35
CA GLY A 122 1.41 5.73 19.61
C GLY A 122 2.01 4.32 19.66
N PHE A 123 1.77 3.45 18.66
CA PHE A 123 2.20 2.04 18.65
C PHE A 123 2.87 1.64 17.30
N PRO A 124 4.03 2.24 16.96
CA PRO A 124 4.69 1.98 15.67
C PRO A 124 5.24 0.56 15.55
N GLN A 125 5.47 -0.12 16.68
CA GLN A 125 6.03 -1.47 16.71
C GLN A 125 4.93 -2.54 16.83
N THR A 126 5.17 -3.70 16.22
CA THR A 126 4.35 -4.90 16.44
C THR A 126 4.75 -5.55 17.75
N PRO A 127 3.82 -6.22 18.46
CA PRO A 127 4.18 -7.05 19.60
C PRO A 127 5.21 -8.12 19.23
N GLU A 128 6.21 -8.36 20.09
CA GLU A 128 7.28 -9.33 19.85
C GLU A 128 6.75 -10.77 19.64
N SER A 129 5.64 -11.10 20.29
CA SER A 129 4.95 -12.40 20.15
C SER A 129 4.30 -12.61 18.78
N PHE A 130 4.11 -11.53 17.99
CA PHE A 130 3.44 -11.58 16.69
C PHE A 130 4.47 -11.68 15.56
N GLN A 131 4.60 -12.86 14.99
CA GLN A 131 5.63 -13.19 14.02
C GLN A 131 5.11 -13.11 12.58
N PRO A 132 5.99 -12.94 11.57
CA PRO A 132 5.59 -12.93 10.15
C PRO A 132 4.80 -14.18 9.71
N SER A 133 4.99 -15.32 10.35
CA SER A 133 4.21 -16.54 10.11
C SER A 133 2.74 -16.42 10.49
N ASP A 134 2.40 -15.45 11.35
CA ASP A 134 1.02 -15.22 11.83
C ASP A 134 0.24 -14.26 10.90
N TRP A 135 0.94 -13.48 10.05
CA TRP A 135 0.33 -12.46 9.19
C TRP A 135 -0.77 -12.97 8.25
N PRO A 136 -0.74 -14.21 7.73
CA PRO A 136 -1.84 -14.74 6.92
C PRO A 136 -3.15 -14.93 7.69
N ASP A 137 -3.09 -15.03 9.02
CA ASP A 137 -4.25 -15.21 9.89
C ASP A 137 -4.76 -13.85 10.37
N TRP A 138 -5.85 -13.36 9.76
CA TRP A 138 -6.42 -12.06 10.11
C TRP A 138 -6.88 -11.97 11.57
N SER A 139 -7.31 -13.08 12.18
CA SER A 139 -7.73 -13.08 13.59
C SER A 139 -6.55 -12.83 14.53
N LYS A 140 -5.38 -13.39 14.20
CA LYS A 140 -4.15 -13.13 14.93
C LYS A 140 -3.67 -11.69 14.75
N VAL A 141 -3.80 -11.13 13.53
CA VAL A 141 -3.52 -9.71 13.25
C VAL A 141 -4.38 -8.81 14.13
N VAL A 142 -5.68 -9.06 14.17
CA VAL A 142 -6.64 -8.29 14.98
C VAL A 142 -6.25 -8.35 16.45
N THR A 143 -6.04 -9.55 16.99
CA THR A 143 -5.63 -9.74 18.40
C THR A 143 -4.32 -9.04 18.72
N ALA A 144 -3.33 -9.12 17.84
CA ALA A 144 -2.05 -8.44 18.04
C ALA A 144 -2.21 -6.90 18.10
N MET A 145 -3.06 -6.32 17.24
CA MET A 145 -3.32 -4.88 17.25
C MET A 145 -4.12 -4.44 18.49
N GLU A 146 -5.03 -5.27 18.97
CA GLU A 146 -5.76 -5.03 20.23
C GLU A 146 -4.82 -5.02 21.43
N GLN A 147 -3.88 -5.95 21.48
CA GLN A 147 -2.94 -6.12 22.59
C GLN A 147 -1.75 -5.17 22.56
N ALA A 148 -1.38 -4.63 21.39
CA ALA A 148 -0.25 -3.72 21.25
C ALA A 148 -0.39 -2.51 22.19
N PRO A 149 0.58 -2.23 23.07
CA PRO A 149 0.56 -1.05 23.91
C PRO A 149 1.04 0.18 23.15
N THR A 150 0.63 1.37 23.60
CA THR A 150 1.28 2.60 23.17
C THR A 150 2.63 2.77 23.89
N ILE A 151 3.60 3.33 23.19
CA ILE A 151 4.92 3.69 23.72
C ILE A 151 5.10 5.20 23.89
N TYR A 152 4.13 5.99 23.44
CA TYR A 152 3.99 7.43 23.65
C TYR A 152 2.51 7.83 23.52
N THR A 153 2.16 9.00 24.01
CA THR A 153 0.78 9.51 23.97
C THR A 153 0.29 9.68 22.54
N PRO A 154 -0.85 9.06 22.16
CA PRO A 154 -1.43 9.25 20.84
C PRO A 154 -1.66 10.73 20.51
N GLY A 155 -1.33 11.12 19.29
CA GLY A 155 -1.48 12.50 18.81
C GLY A 155 -0.29 13.41 19.06
N GLU A 156 0.59 13.14 20.02
CA GLU A 156 1.71 14.03 20.37
C GLU A 156 2.93 13.85 19.47
N THR A 157 3.30 12.60 19.18
CA THR A 157 4.52 12.28 18.43
C THR A 157 4.20 11.60 17.10
N LEU A 158 4.91 12.00 16.06
CA LEU A 158 4.89 11.32 14.77
C LEU A 158 6.01 10.27 14.76
N ALA A 159 5.61 9.00 14.63
CA ALA A 159 6.55 7.91 14.36
C ALA A 159 5.96 6.99 13.30
N TYR A 160 6.73 6.71 12.28
CA TYR A 160 6.25 5.89 11.17
C TYR A 160 5.79 4.50 11.65
N HIS A 161 4.56 4.12 11.30
CA HIS A 161 3.98 2.80 11.58
C HIS A 161 4.12 1.93 10.32
N PRO A 162 5.20 1.14 10.19
CA PRO A 162 5.51 0.46 8.92
C PRO A 162 4.41 -0.51 8.49
N ILE A 163 3.91 -1.31 9.43
CA ILE A 163 3.02 -2.44 9.18
C ILE A 163 1.65 -2.22 9.85
N ASN A 164 1.62 -1.81 11.11
CA ASN A 164 0.40 -1.62 11.91
C ASN A 164 -0.61 -0.67 11.24
N TYR A 165 -0.11 0.32 10.49
CA TYR A 165 -0.92 1.23 9.68
C TYR A 165 -1.93 0.49 8.79
N GLY A 166 -1.45 -0.47 8.00
CA GLY A 166 -2.29 -1.20 7.05
C GLY A 166 -3.29 -2.12 7.74
N TRP A 167 -2.88 -2.78 8.82
CA TRP A 167 -3.73 -3.69 9.57
C TRP A 167 -4.85 -2.98 10.30
N VAL A 168 -4.54 -1.87 10.97
CA VAL A 168 -5.58 -1.10 11.68
C VAL A 168 -6.59 -0.51 10.69
N ILE A 169 -6.13 0.06 9.59
CA ILE A 169 -7.04 0.57 8.55
C ILE A 169 -7.88 -0.56 7.96
N GLY A 170 -7.26 -1.69 7.65
CA GLY A 170 -7.96 -2.85 7.09
C GLY A 170 -9.06 -3.37 8.00
N GLU A 171 -8.83 -3.40 9.31
CA GLU A 171 -9.85 -3.82 10.27
C GLU A 171 -10.95 -2.78 10.45
N ILE A 172 -10.64 -1.49 10.46
CA ILE A 172 -11.65 -0.42 10.47
C ILE A 172 -12.56 -0.55 9.24
N VAL A 173 -11.97 -0.71 8.04
CA VAL A 173 -12.74 -0.90 6.81
C VAL A 173 -13.64 -2.13 6.91
N ARG A 174 -13.12 -3.25 7.37
CA ARG A 174 -13.88 -4.49 7.54
C ARG A 174 -15.07 -4.33 8.48
N ARG A 175 -14.90 -3.64 9.61
CA ARG A 175 -15.97 -3.42 10.60
C ARG A 175 -17.03 -2.44 10.13
N VAL A 176 -16.64 -1.40 9.42
CA VAL A 176 -17.55 -0.35 8.94
C VAL A 176 -18.33 -0.80 7.70
N ASP A 177 -17.69 -1.54 6.77
CA ASP A 177 -18.30 -1.95 5.50
C ASP A 177 -18.86 -3.38 5.53
N GLY A 178 -18.26 -4.29 6.33
CA GLY A 178 -18.65 -5.70 6.45
C GLY A 178 -17.93 -6.64 5.48
N ARG A 179 -17.28 -6.14 4.43
CA ARG A 179 -16.46 -6.94 3.52
C ARG A 179 -15.04 -7.10 4.06
N SER A 180 -14.32 -8.16 3.62
CA SER A 180 -12.88 -8.22 3.87
C SER A 180 -12.17 -7.02 3.21
N PHE A 181 -11.06 -6.59 3.78
CA PHE A 181 -10.29 -5.45 3.26
C PHE A 181 -9.82 -5.66 1.82
N THR A 182 -9.35 -6.86 1.49
CA THR A 182 -8.94 -7.23 0.12
C THR A 182 -10.09 -7.14 -0.87
N ARG A 183 -11.29 -7.56 -0.46
CA ARG A 183 -12.49 -7.46 -1.29
C ARG A 183 -12.92 -6.02 -1.47
N PHE A 184 -12.90 -5.21 -0.41
CA PHE A 184 -13.23 -3.79 -0.49
C PHE A 184 -12.33 -3.06 -1.48
N ILE A 185 -10.99 -3.20 -1.36
CA ILE A 185 -10.03 -2.58 -2.30
C ILE A 185 -10.29 -3.05 -3.74
N ALA A 186 -10.50 -4.35 -3.94
CA ALA A 186 -10.71 -4.89 -5.27
C ALA A 186 -11.98 -4.32 -5.94
N GLU A 187 -13.07 -4.21 -5.20
CA GLU A 187 -14.37 -3.79 -5.73
C GLU A 187 -14.52 -2.26 -5.83
N GLU A 188 -13.99 -1.52 -4.86
CA GLU A 188 -14.21 -0.08 -4.74
C GLU A 188 -13.09 0.76 -5.36
N LEU A 189 -11.89 0.23 -5.47
CA LEU A 189 -10.73 0.97 -5.97
C LEU A 189 -10.14 0.34 -7.23
N ALA A 190 -9.72 -0.92 -7.16
CA ALA A 190 -8.95 -1.52 -8.24
C ALA A 190 -9.77 -1.71 -9.53
N ARG A 191 -10.96 -2.31 -9.44
CA ARG A 191 -11.83 -2.53 -10.62
C ARG A 191 -12.32 -1.23 -11.27
N PRO A 192 -12.83 -0.23 -10.53
CA PRO A 192 -13.26 1.04 -11.13
C PRO A 192 -12.14 1.79 -11.85
N LEU A 193 -10.89 1.61 -11.40
CA LEU A 193 -9.71 2.22 -12.00
C LEU A 193 -9.00 1.33 -13.03
N ASN A 194 -9.58 0.18 -13.39
CA ASN A 194 -8.98 -0.82 -14.28
C ASN A 194 -7.61 -1.34 -13.82
N MET A 195 -7.36 -1.34 -12.52
CA MET A 195 -6.12 -1.83 -11.89
C MET A 195 -6.21 -3.34 -11.60
N PHE A 196 -6.46 -4.15 -12.61
CA PHE A 196 -6.80 -5.57 -12.45
C PHE A 196 -5.66 -6.44 -11.91
N THR A 197 -4.42 -5.96 -12.00
CA THR A 197 -3.21 -6.63 -11.48
C THR A 197 -2.74 -6.07 -10.15
N THR A 198 -3.48 -5.12 -9.55
CA THR A 198 -3.15 -4.54 -8.25
C THR A 198 -3.90 -5.29 -7.14
N HIS A 199 -3.15 -5.89 -6.23
CA HIS A 199 -3.70 -6.71 -5.15
C HIS A 199 -3.13 -6.28 -3.79
N VAL A 200 -3.93 -6.44 -2.75
CA VAL A 200 -3.50 -6.30 -1.35
C VAL A 200 -3.69 -7.65 -0.67
N GLY A 201 -2.62 -8.18 -0.12
CA GLY A 201 -2.59 -9.53 0.43
C GLY A 201 -2.29 -10.62 -0.61
N PRO A 202 -2.14 -11.88 -0.17
CA PRO A 202 -1.83 -12.99 -1.05
C PRO A 202 -3.00 -13.30 -1.98
N VAL A 203 -2.70 -13.59 -3.24
CA VAL A 203 -3.64 -14.10 -4.24
C VAL A 203 -3.13 -15.44 -4.77
N SER A 204 -4.04 -16.31 -5.19
CA SER A 204 -3.72 -17.71 -5.54
C SER A 204 -2.61 -17.87 -6.58
N TYR A 205 -2.45 -16.92 -7.50
CA TYR A 205 -1.42 -16.97 -8.53
C TYR A 205 -0.11 -16.24 -8.15
N THR A 206 -0.08 -15.34 -7.17
CA THR A 206 1.16 -14.72 -6.69
C THR A 206 2.02 -15.68 -5.87
N HIS A 207 1.44 -16.74 -5.32
CA HIS A 207 2.22 -17.78 -4.64
C HIS A 207 3.15 -18.56 -5.56
N LEU A 208 2.88 -18.56 -6.86
CA LEU A 208 3.70 -19.25 -7.84
C LEU A 208 4.97 -18.49 -8.23
N THR A 209 5.03 -17.18 -7.97
CA THR A 209 6.09 -16.29 -8.47
C THR A 209 6.90 -15.60 -7.39
N LEU A 210 6.38 -15.51 -6.16
CA LEU A 210 7.11 -14.94 -5.03
C LEU A 210 7.71 -16.06 -4.18
N PRO A 211 9.04 -16.27 -4.20
CA PRO A 211 9.66 -17.17 -3.26
C PRO A 211 9.49 -16.57 -1.87
N THR A 212 8.79 -17.30 -1.02
CA THR A 212 8.43 -16.95 0.37
C THR A 212 9.61 -16.88 1.34
N LYS A 213 10.84 -16.85 0.85
CA LYS A 213 12.05 -16.70 1.66
C LYS A 213 12.69 -15.34 1.41
N ARG A 214 12.36 -14.40 2.26
CA ARG A 214 12.85 -13.05 2.55
C ARG A 214 11.81 -11.97 2.27
N ILE A 215 10.87 -11.86 3.19
CA ILE A 215 10.37 -10.55 3.59
C ILE A 215 11.21 -10.21 4.83
N VAL A 216 12.16 -9.35 4.66
CA VAL A 216 12.85 -8.63 5.73
C VAL A 216 12.27 -7.24 5.75
#